data_d2744e4f872e80041c7125b63d3a5f03
#
_entry.id   d2744e4f872e80041c7125b63d3a5f03
#
_cell.length_a   1.000
_cell.length_b   1.000
_cell.length_c   1.000
_cell.angle_alpha   90.00
_cell.angle_beta   90.00
_cell.angle_gamma   90.00
#
_symmetry.space_group_name_H-M   'P 1'
#
loop_
_entity.id
_entity.type
_entity.pdbx_description
1 polymer ?
#
loop_
_entity_poly.entity_id
_entity_poly.type
_entity_poly.pdbx_seq_one_letter_code
_entity_poly.pdbx_strand_id
1 'polypeptide(L)'
;MGGIETQPVTGIEVRALAAHADLDAAVGLQNEIWGYAPGESVPLQMFIIAAGTGGQVFGAFEAGRMVGFCLAFAGLKPDGRPYLYSPMLAVRPECRDRHIGRALKLEQRRDALARGIELVEWTFDPLELKNAYFNIEVLGAIARRYLPDHWGPTSSPLHGSVPTDRLVAEWWLRQPLPRGRGSERIAVPAEIGEARRVQTAIGAQFLDCFGRGLAVVGFERGTYLLGKWLSE
;
A
#
# COMPACT_ATOMS: atom_id res chain seq x y z
N MET A 1 21.25 0.88 14.10
CA MET A 1 20.32 -0.24 13.85
C MET A 1 19.01 0.07 14.55
N GLY A 2 18.07 0.73 13.91
CA GLY A 2 16.73 0.96 14.43
C GLY A 2 15.79 0.00 13.73
N GLY A 3 15.69 -1.22 14.22
CA GLY A 3 14.70 -2.17 13.73
C GLY A 3 13.31 -1.60 13.96
N ILE A 4 12.44 -1.69 12.96
CA ILE A 4 10.99 -1.44 13.12
C ILE A 4 10.47 -2.60 13.97
N GLU A 5 10.55 -2.47 15.31
CA GLU A 5 10.04 -3.48 16.23
C GLU A 5 8.52 -3.54 16.14
N THR A 6 8.01 -4.76 16.03
CA THR A 6 6.59 -5.09 16.17
C THR A 6 6.19 -4.95 17.63
N GLN A 7 5.74 -3.77 18.06
CA GLN A 7 4.99 -3.72 19.30
C GLN A 7 3.59 -4.30 19.01
N PRO A 8 3.18 -5.36 19.72
CA PRO A 8 1.84 -5.90 19.55
C PRO A 8 0.80 -4.82 19.89
N VAL A 9 -0.18 -4.68 19.04
CA VAL A 9 -1.33 -3.80 19.32
C VAL A 9 -2.19 -4.50 20.36
N THR A 10 -2.37 -3.89 21.51
CA THR A 10 -3.11 -4.48 22.63
C THR A 10 -4.50 -4.92 22.19
N GLY A 11 -4.86 -6.17 22.43
CA GLY A 11 -6.17 -6.74 22.08
C GLY A 11 -6.35 -7.10 20.61
N ILE A 12 -5.32 -6.96 19.77
CA ILE A 12 -5.37 -7.32 18.35
C ILE A 12 -4.48 -8.54 18.09
N GLU A 13 -5.07 -9.59 17.54
CA GLU A 13 -4.35 -10.75 17.00
C GLU A 13 -4.18 -10.57 15.49
N VAL A 14 -2.94 -10.68 14.99
CA VAL A 14 -2.67 -10.73 13.53
C VAL A 14 -2.20 -12.12 13.17
N ARG A 15 -2.88 -12.77 12.21
CA ARG A 15 -2.54 -14.13 11.78
C ARG A 15 -2.78 -14.34 10.28
N ALA A 16 -2.10 -15.34 9.73
CA ALA A 16 -2.36 -15.79 8.37
C ALA A 16 -3.77 -16.41 8.25
N LEU A 17 -4.41 -16.17 7.12
CA LEU A 17 -5.72 -16.73 6.78
C LEU A 17 -5.54 -17.89 5.81
N ALA A 18 -6.00 -19.08 6.19
CA ALA A 18 -6.00 -20.29 5.36
C ALA A 18 -7.37 -20.96 5.33
N ALA A 19 -8.16 -20.84 6.41
CA ALA A 19 -9.49 -21.41 6.49
C ALA A 19 -10.46 -20.66 5.55
N HIS A 20 -11.29 -21.39 4.83
CA HIS A 20 -12.26 -20.84 3.88
C HIS A 20 -13.14 -19.75 4.51
N ALA A 21 -13.62 -19.97 5.73
CA ALA A 21 -14.46 -19.00 6.44
C ALA A 21 -13.73 -17.68 6.74
N ASP A 22 -12.42 -17.71 7.05
CA ASP A 22 -11.63 -16.51 7.28
C ASP A 22 -11.38 -15.74 5.97
N LEU A 23 -11.10 -16.47 4.87
CA LEU A 23 -10.91 -15.87 3.55
C LEU A 23 -12.21 -15.23 3.04
N ASP A 24 -13.33 -15.88 3.27
CA ASP A 24 -14.66 -15.35 2.93
C ASP A 24 -14.99 -14.09 3.77
N ALA A 25 -14.64 -14.09 5.05
CA ALA A 25 -14.78 -12.92 5.91
C ALA A 25 -13.92 -11.72 5.41
N ALA A 26 -12.72 -11.98 4.84
CA ALA A 26 -11.90 -10.94 4.24
C ALA A 26 -12.53 -10.37 2.96
N VAL A 27 -13.16 -11.20 2.13
CA VAL A 27 -13.97 -10.77 0.97
C VAL A 27 -15.16 -9.93 1.42
N GLY A 28 -15.86 -10.34 2.47
CA GLY A 28 -16.94 -9.55 3.06
C GLY A 28 -16.48 -8.17 3.50
N LEU A 29 -15.34 -8.11 4.21
CA LEU A 29 -14.75 -6.85 4.66
C LEU A 29 -14.26 -5.97 3.49
N GLN A 30 -13.72 -6.57 2.41
CA GLN A 30 -13.41 -5.88 1.18
C GLN A 30 -14.64 -5.13 0.63
N ASN A 31 -15.75 -5.85 0.47
CA ASN A 31 -16.97 -5.27 -0.08
C ASN A 31 -17.54 -4.15 0.81
N GLU A 32 -17.48 -4.33 2.13
CA GLU A 32 -17.91 -3.32 3.11
C GLU A 32 -17.09 -2.02 2.99
N ILE A 33 -15.78 -2.11 2.78
CA ILE A 33 -14.87 -0.96 2.78
C ILE A 33 -14.83 -0.23 1.43
N TRP A 34 -14.72 -0.96 0.33
CA TRP A 34 -14.59 -0.36 -1.01
C TRP A 34 -15.93 -0.09 -1.70
N GLY A 35 -17.02 -0.77 -1.30
CA GLY A 35 -18.33 -0.57 -1.88
C GLY A 35 -18.41 -0.83 -3.38
N TYR A 36 -17.62 -1.78 -3.89
CA TYR A 36 -17.61 -2.14 -5.30
C TYR A 36 -18.96 -2.63 -5.82
N ALA A 37 -19.28 -2.32 -7.06
CA ALA A 37 -20.36 -2.99 -7.78
C ALA A 37 -20.06 -4.49 -7.93
N PRO A 38 -21.09 -5.33 -8.11
CA PRO A 38 -20.90 -6.77 -8.37
C PRO A 38 -19.94 -6.99 -9.55
N GLY A 39 -18.92 -7.83 -9.34
CA GLY A 39 -17.91 -8.19 -10.34
C GLY A 39 -16.63 -7.34 -10.33
N GLU A 40 -16.55 -6.25 -9.59
CA GLU A 40 -15.32 -5.46 -9.44
C GLU A 40 -14.45 -5.87 -8.23
N SER A 41 -15.04 -6.56 -7.26
CA SER A 41 -14.28 -7.05 -6.10
C SER A 41 -13.39 -8.24 -6.47
N VAL A 42 -12.26 -8.37 -5.78
CA VAL A 42 -11.41 -9.55 -5.86
C VAL A 42 -12.20 -10.75 -5.32
N PRO A 43 -12.46 -11.78 -6.12
CA PRO A 43 -13.28 -12.91 -5.69
C PRO A 43 -12.53 -13.83 -4.72
N LEU A 44 -13.29 -14.60 -3.91
CA LEU A 44 -12.75 -15.51 -2.90
C LEU A 44 -11.68 -16.47 -3.47
N GLN A 45 -11.88 -16.95 -4.70
CA GLN A 45 -10.91 -17.83 -5.37
C GLN A 45 -9.51 -17.21 -5.46
N MET A 46 -9.41 -15.89 -5.66
CA MET A 46 -8.12 -15.21 -5.71
C MET A 46 -7.45 -15.11 -4.34
N PHE A 47 -8.21 -14.99 -3.26
CA PHE A 47 -7.68 -15.08 -1.90
C PHE A 47 -7.14 -16.48 -1.60
N ILE A 48 -7.89 -17.53 -2.01
CA ILE A 48 -7.46 -18.93 -1.87
C ILE A 48 -6.17 -19.17 -2.67
N ILE A 49 -6.11 -18.71 -3.92
CA ILE A 49 -4.92 -18.83 -4.77
C ILE A 49 -3.74 -18.10 -4.13
N ALA A 50 -3.92 -16.85 -3.70
CA ALA A 50 -2.85 -16.10 -3.05
C ALA A 50 -2.30 -16.82 -1.82
N ALA A 51 -3.16 -17.33 -0.94
CA ALA A 51 -2.76 -18.07 0.25
C ALA A 51 -2.01 -19.38 -0.09
N GLY A 52 -2.38 -20.06 -1.19
CA GLY A 52 -1.82 -21.36 -1.60
C GLY A 52 -0.60 -21.29 -2.53
N THR A 53 -0.29 -20.15 -3.14
CA THR A 53 0.74 -20.03 -4.19
C THR A 53 1.88 -19.08 -3.86
N GLY A 54 2.21 -18.93 -2.58
CA GLY A 54 3.30 -18.06 -2.14
C GLY A 54 2.94 -16.58 -1.99
N GLY A 55 1.67 -16.22 -2.17
CA GLY A 55 1.15 -14.92 -1.77
C GLY A 55 0.93 -14.84 -0.26
N GLN A 56 0.20 -13.84 0.20
CA GLN A 56 -0.08 -13.64 1.63
C GLN A 56 -1.52 -13.17 1.81
N VAL A 57 -2.22 -13.74 2.77
CA VAL A 57 -3.48 -13.19 3.27
C VAL A 57 -3.38 -13.18 4.79
N PHE A 58 -3.34 -11.99 5.39
CA PHE A 58 -3.34 -11.83 6.84
C PHE A 58 -4.61 -11.14 7.29
N GLY A 59 -5.16 -11.56 8.42
CA GLY A 59 -6.27 -10.93 9.11
C GLY A 59 -5.84 -10.38 10.46
N ALA A 60 -6.40 -9.26 10.84
CA ALA A 60 -6.36 -8.70 12.19
C ALA A 60 -7.69 -8.92 12.88
N PHE A 61 -7.66 -9.46 14.10
CA PHE A 61 -8.84 -9.84 14.87
C PHE A 61 -8.86 -9.12 16.22
N GLU A 62 -10.04 -8.67 16.61
CA GLU A 62 -10.33 -8.17 17.95
C GLU A 62 -11.51 -8.97 18.53
N ALA A 63 -11.32 -9.61 19.68
CA ALA A 63 -12.33 -10.48 20.30
C ALA A 63 -12.97 -11.49 19.31
N GLY A 64 -12.17 -12.07 18.42
CA GLY A 64 -12.62 -13.04 17.42
C GLY A 64 -13.28 -12.44 16.17
N ARG A 65 -13.54 -11.13 16.11
CA ARG A 65 -14.08 -10.43 14.94
C ARG A 65 -12.92 -9.92 14.06
N MET A 66 -13.00 -10.15 12.76
CA MET A 66 -12.03 -9.55 11.82
C MET A 66 -12.25 -8.03 11.72
N VAL A 67 -11.20 -7.26 12.02
CA VAL A 67 -11.19 -5.79 12.00
C VAL A 67 -10.30 -5.21 10.91
N GLY A 68 -9.50 -6.05 10.24
CA GLY A 68 -8.70 -5.65 9.09
C GLY A 68 -8.09 -6.86 8.40
N PHE A 69 -7.63 -6.67 7.17
CA PHE A 69 -6.88 -7.68 6.43
C PHE A 69 -5.88 -7.03 5.48
N CYS A 70 -4.89 -7.81 5.02
CA CYS A 70 -4.10 -7.48 3.84
C CYS A 70 -3.98 -8.70 2.93
N LEU A 71 -3.90 -8.42 1.61
CA LEU A 71 -3.75 -9.42 0.56
C LEU A 71 -2.50 -9.08 -0.25
N ALA A 72 -1.68 -10.08 -0.57
CA ALA A 72 -0.59 -9.95 -1.53
C ALA A 72 -0.46 -11.18 -2.42
N PHE A 73 -0.10 -10.94 -3.67
CA PHE A 73 0.22 -11.98 -4.65
C PHE A 73 1.73 -12.11 -4.80
N ALA A 74 2.23 -13.33 -4.96
CA ALA A 74 3.61 -13.57 -5.35
C ALA A 74 3.80 -13.22 -6.83
N GLY A 75 4.95 -12.60 -7.14
CA GLY A 75 5.33 -12.24 -8.49
C GLY A 75 6.82 -12.36 -8.71
N LEU A 76 7.23 -12.27 -9.97
CA LEU A 76 8.64 -12.20 -10.38
C LEU A 76 8.87 -10.90 -11.14
N LYS A 77 9.97 -10.22 -10.84
CA LYS A 77 10.47 -9.11 -11.65
C LYS A 77 11.05 -9.65 -12.97
N PRO A 78 11.22 -8.81 -14.00
CA PRO A 78 11.83 -9.25 -15.25
C PRO A 78 13.24 -9.87 -15.10
N ASP A 79 13.96 -9.50 -14.04
CA ASP A 79 15.27 -10.06 -13.69
C ASP A 79 15.19 -11.38 -12.89
N GLY A 80 13.97 -11.95 -12.70
CA GLY A 80 13.73 -13.18 -11.95
C GLY A 80 13.64 -12.99 -10.44
N ARG A 81 13.80 -11.78 -9.91
CA ARG A 81 13.74 -11.51 -8.47
C ARG A 81 12.31 -11.67 -7.95
N PRO A 82 12.09 -12.48 -6.90
CA PRO A 82 10.76 -12.60 -6.30
C PRO A 82 10.36 -11.31 -5.57
N TYR A 83 9.08 -10.98 -5.65
CA TYR A 83 8.50 -9.89 -4.89
C TYR A 83 7.04 -10.21 -4.53
N LEU A 84 6.46 -9.41 -3.64
CA LEU A 84 5.03 -9.46 -3.36
C LEU A 84 4.35 -8.20 -3.91
N TYR A 85 3.25 -8.37 -4.61
CA TYR A 85 2.35 -7.29 -4.97
C TYR A 85 1.17 -7.28 -3.99
N SER A 86 1.03 -6.22 -3.19
CA SER A 86 0.07 -6.11 -2.08
C SER A 86 -1.05 -5.11 -2.40
N PRO A 87 -2.05 -5.47 -3.23
CA PRO A 87 -3.07 -4.53 -3.70
C PRO A 87 -4.03 -4.06 -2.60
N MET A 88 -4.15 -4.80 -1.50
CA MET A 88 -5.17 -4.52 -0.51
C MET A 88 -4.62 -4.49 0.91
N LEU A 89 -4.94 -3.41 1.61
CA LEU A 89 -4.83 -3.25 3.05
C LEU A 89 -6.10 -2.56 3.53
N ALA A 90 -6.86 -3.20 4.39
CA ALA A 90 -8.13 -2.70 4.89
C ALA A 90 -8.15 -2.73 6.42
N VAL A 91 -8.74 -1.72 7.01
CA VAL A 91 -9.09 -1.66 8.44
C VAL A 91 -10.48 -1.03 8.56
N ARG A 92 -11.36 -1.65 9.33
CA ARG A 92 -12.70 -1.12 9.61
C ARG A 92 -12.64 0.35 10.04
N PRO A 93 -13.53 1.21 9.58
CA PRO A 93 -13.50 2.65 9.89
C PRO A 93 -13.40 2.92 11.40
N GLU A 94 -14.18 2.22 12.21
CA GLU A 94 -14.22 2.36 13.67
C GLU A 94 -12.95 1.86 14.38
N CYS A 95 -12.10 1.12 13.67
CA CYS A 95 -10.84 0.56 14.20
C CYS A 95 -9.59 1.28 13.65
N ARG A 96 -9.75 2.33 12.83
CA ARG A 96 -8.64 3.10 12.27
C ARG A 96 -7.90 3.88 13.37
N ASP A 97 -6.71 4.37 13.02
CA ASP A 97 -5.83 5.15 13.90
C ASP A 97 -5.36 4.39 15.17
N ARG A 98 -5.53 3.06 15.19
CA ARG A 98 -5.09 2.13 16.26
C ARG A 98 -3.89 1.28 15.84
N HIS A 99 -3.12 1.69 14.85
CA HIS A 99 -1.93 1.01 14.32
C HIS A 99 -2.18 -0.39 13.72
N ILE A 100 -3.43 -0.82 13.52
CA ILE A 100 -3.79 -2.15 12.98
C ILE A 100 -3.22 -2.35 11.57
N GLY A 101 -3.36 -1.35 10.69
CA GLY A 101 -2.79 -1.40 9.34
C GLY A 101 -1.27 -1.56 9.35
N ARG A 102 -0.57 -0.90 10.29
CA ARG A 102 0.87 -1.07 10.50
C ARG A 102 1.20 -2.47 10.99
N ALA A 103 0.44 -3.03 11.93
CA ALA A 103 0.65 -4.39 12.42
C ALA A 103 0.51 -5.43 11.31
N LEU A 104 -0.51 -5.33 10.45
CA LEU A 104 -0.69 -6.18 9.26
C LEU A 104 0.51 -6.09 8.31
N LYS A 105 1.01 -4.88 8.03
CA LYS A 105 2.17 -4.68 7.15
C LYS A 105 3.47 -5.21 7.78
N LEU A 106 3.65 -5.09 9.08
CA LEU A 106 4.81 -5.65 9.75
C LEU A 106 4.80 -7.18 9.77
N GLU A 107 3.63 -7.80 9.92
CA GLU A 107 3.49 -9.25 9.78
C GLU A 107 3.76 -9.70 8.33
N GLN A 108 3.26 -8.98 7.34
CA GLN A 108 3.60 -9.18 5.93
C GLN A 108 5.12 -9.12 5.69
N ARG A 109 5.80 -8.12 6.26
CA ARG A 109 7.26 -7.98 6.20
C ARG A 109 7.99 -9.16 6.84
N ARG A 110 7.56 -9.56 8.04
CA ARG A 110 8.17 -10.66 8.78
C ARG A 110 8.13 -11.97 7.97
N ASP A 111 6.97 -12.30 7.44
CA ASP A 111 6.77 -13.51 6.62
C ASP A 111 7.54 -13.42 5.29
N ALA A 112 7.53 -12.29 4.60
CA ALA A 112 8.27 -12.09 3.36
C ALA A 112 9.78 -12.30 3.56
N LEU A 113 10.36 -11.68 4.61
CA LEU A 113 11.78 -11.82 4.92
C LEU A 113 12.16 -13.25 5.33
N ALA A 114 11.31 -13.97 6.05
CA ALA A 114 11.51 -15.38 6.39
C ALA A 114 11.59 -16.29 5.15
N ARG A 115 10.96 -15.88 4.05
CA ARG A 115 10.96 -16.57 2.75
C ARG A 115 12.00 -16.03 1.75
N GLY A 116 12.86 -15.09 2.16
CA GLY A 116 13.87 -14.48 1.28
C GLY A 116 13.30 -13.46 0.29
N ILE A 117 12.07 -12.99 0.47
CA ILE A 117 11.47 -11.95 -0.36
C ILE A 117 11.80 -10.59 0.27
N GLU A 118 12.46 -9.73 -0.50
CA GLU A 118 12.99 -8.45 0.00
C GLU A 118 12.24 -7.22 -0.52
N LEU A 119 11.26 -7.41 -1.42
CA LEU A 119 10.50 -6.32 -2.01
C LEU A 119 9.00 -6.60 -1.91
N VAL A 120 8.27 -5.63 -1.37
CA VAL A 120 6.81 -5.57 -1.44
C VAL A 120 6.41 -4.31 -2.19
N GLU A 121 5.55 -4.45 -3.22
CA GLU A 121 5.03 -3.32 -3.97
C GLU A 121 3.51 -3.23 -3.86
N TRP A 122 3.00 -2.02 -3.97
CA TRP A 122 1.57 -1.73 -4.14
C TRP A 122 1.38 -0.36 -4.77
N THR A 123 0.15 -0.02 -5.10
CA THR A 123 -0.18 1.30 -5.64
C THR A 123 -1.03 2.09 -4.64
N PHE A 124 -0.86 3.41 -4.64
CA PHE A 124 -1.69 4.31 -3.84
C PHE A 124 -1.97 5.61 -4.58
N ASP A 125 -3.08 6.26 -4.22
CA ASP A 125 -3.47 7.56 -4.77
C ASP A 125 -2.52 8.65 -4.26
N PRO A 126 -1.83 9.40 -5.13
CA PRO A 126 -0.92 10.47 -4.71
C PRO A 126 -1.62 11.64 -4.02
N LEU A 127 -2.93 11.79 -4.17
CA LEU A 127 -3.71 12.86 -3.54
C LEU A 127 -4.23 12.45 -2.15
N GLU A 128 -4.17 11.16 -1.79
CA GLU A 128 -4.61 10.68 -0.48
C GLU A 128 -3.49 10.83 0.56
N LEU A 129 -3.45 11.98 1.22
CA LEU A 129 -2.33 12.40 2.09
C LEU A 129 -2.07 11.45 3.27
N LYS A 130 -3.13 10.85 3.85
CA LYS A 130 -2.97 9.86 4.93
C LYS A 130 -2.26 8.61 4.43
N ASN A 131 -2.60 8.13 3.23
CA ASN A 131 -1.93 7.00 2.60
C ASN A 131 -0.48 7.33 2.23
N ALA A 132 -0.23 8.53 1.69
CA ALA A 132 1.12 9.00 1.38
C ALA A 132 2.00 8.99 2.64
N TYR A 133 1.53 9.59 3.73
CA TYR A 133 2.24 9.61 5.01
C TYR A 133 2.50 8.18 5.54
N PHE A 134 1.47 7.34 5.53
CA PHE A 134 1.59 5.96 5.98
C PHE A 134 2.62 5.17 5.17
N ASN A 135 2.56 5.27 3.84
CA ASN A 135 3.43 4.49 2.96
C ASN A 135 4.89 4.98 3.03
N ILE A 136 5.10 6.29 2.99
CA ILE A 136 6.45 6.86 2.90
C ILE A 136 7.08 7.03 4.28
N GLU A 137 6.40 7.65 5.24
CA GLU A 137 6.99 7.97 6.54
C GLU A 137 6.88 6.82 7.55
N VAL A 138 5.73 6.13 7.60
CA VAL A 138 5.51 5.07 8.60
C VAL A 138 6.14 3.75 8.18
N LEU A 139 5.97 3.34 6.91
CA LEU A 139 6.52 2.09 6.39
C LEU A 139 7.92 2.27 5.77
N GLY A 140 8.26 3.46 5.29
CA GLY A 140 9.52 3.74 4.62
C GLY A 140 9.61 3.21 3.20
N ALA A 141 8.48 3.09 2.52
CA ALA A 141 8.47 2.83 1.09
C ALA A 141 8.99 4.06 0.32
N ILE A 142 9.56 3.81 -0.85
CA ILE A 142 9.87 4.85 -1.83
C ILE A 142 8.89 4.76 -3.00
N ALA A 143 8.87 5.78 -3.89
CA ALA A 143 8.18 5.66 -5.17
C ALA A 143 9.03 6.24 -6.30
N ARG A 144 9.08 5.51 -7.43
CA ARG A 144 9.82 5.89 -8.65
C ARG A 144 8.98 5.77 -9.91
N ARG A 145 7.73 5.36 -9.77
CA ARG A 145 6.82 5.15 -10.91
C ARG A 145 5.49 5.81 -10.63
N TYR A 146 5.01 6.54 -11.62
CA TYR A 146 3.68 7.13 -11.66
C TYR A 146 2.91 6.47 -12.80
N LEU A 147 1.71 6.00 -12.51
CA LEU A 147 0.85 5.27 -13.44
C LEU A 147 -0.44 6.08 -13.65
N PRO A 148 -0.57 6.79 -14.79
CA PRO A 148 -1.81 7.49 -15.10
C PRO A 148 -2.95 6.49 -15.30
N ASP A 149 -4.13 6.81 -14.76
CA ASP A 149 -5.38 6.05 -14.91
C ASP A 149 -5.21 4.52 -14.80
N HIS A 150 -4.44 4.10 -13.81
CA HIS A 150 -3.93 2.72 -13.68
C HIS A 150 -5.03 1.64 -13.63
N TRP A 151 -6.12 1.94 -12.93
CA TRP A 151 -7.22 0.98 -12.77
C TRP A 151 -8.37 1.24 -13.74
N GLY A 152 -8.33 2.35 -14.49
CA GLY A 152 -9.46 2.78 -15.33
C GLY A 152 -10.70 3.16 -14.49
N PRO A 153 -11.89 3.16 -15.12
CA PRO A 153 -13.14 3.44 -14.43
C PRO A 153 -13.42 2.42 -13.32
N THR A 154 -13.85 2.87 -12.15
CA THR A 154 -14.23 2.03 -11.01
C THR A 154 -15.53 2.53 -10.39
N SER A 155 -16.34 1.60 -9.89
CA SER A 155 -17.57 1.93 -9.17
C SER A 155 -17.35 2.31 -7.71
N SER A 156 -16.13 2.11 -7.17
CA SER A 156 -15.86 2.41 -5.77
C SER A 156 -16.01 3.91 -5.47
N PRO A 157 -16.85 4.30 -4.51
CA PRO A 157 -17.03 5.70 -4.11
C PRO A 157 -15.74 6.33 -3.56
N LEU A 158 -14.74 5.54 -3.19
CA LEU A 158 -13.46 6.02 -2.68
C LEU A 158 -12.59 6.68 -3.77
N HIS A 159 -12.85 6.41 -5.04
CA HIS A 159 -12.05 6.96 -6.16
C HIS A 159 -12.67 8.21 -6.81
N GLY A 160 -13.93 8.53 -6.47
CA GLY A 160 -14.62 9.69 -7.03
C GLY A 160 -14.74 9.63 -8.57
N SER A 161 -14.75 10.81 -9.22
CA SER A 161 -14.89 10.96 -10.69
C SER A 161 -13.58 11.29 -11.41
N VAL A 162 -12.44 11.20 -10.72
CA VAL A 162 -11.12 11.48 -11.31
C VAL A 162 -10.47 10.20 -11.82
N PRO A 163 -9.54 10.28 -12.80
CA PRO A 163 -8.73 9.13 -13.20
C PRO A 163 -8.03 8.47 -12.02
N THR A 164 -7.82 7.16 -12.11
CA THR A 164 -7.20 6.38 -11.05
C THR A 164 -5.67 6.40 -11.13
N ASP A 165 -5.09 7.60 -11.11
CA ASP A 165 -3.64 7.76 -11.08
C ASP A 165 -3.03 7.16 -9.82
N ARG A 166 -1.85 6.55 -9.96
CA ARG A 166 -1.18 5.86 -8.84
C ARG A 166 0.30 6.12 -8.80
N LEU A 167 0.83 6.29 -7.59
CA LEU A 167 2.23 6.05 -7.29
C LEU A 167 2.43 4.58 -6.95
N VAL A 168 3.53 3.99 -7.42
CA VAL A 168 3.95 2.65 -7.01
C VAL A 168 4.86 2.76 -5.80
N ALA A 169 4.38 2.30 -4.66
CA ALA A 169 5.21 2.14 -3.47
C ALA A 169 6.12 0.93 -3.62
N GLU A 170 7.39 1.10 -3.36
CA GLU A 170 8.41 0.05 -3.31
C GLU A 170 8.94 -0.02 -1.88
N TRP A 171 8.61 -1.07 -1.18
CA TRP A 171 9.07 -1.30 0.19
C TRP A 171 10.19 -2.34 0.21
N TRP A 172 11.42 -1.84 0.29
CA TRP A 172 12.63 -2.63 0.36
C TRP A 172 12.89 -3.06 1.80
N LEU A 173 12.54 -4.30 2.12
CA LEU A 173 12.35 -4.77 3.50
C LEU A 173 13.64 -4.85 4.34
N ARG A 174 14.81 -4.97 3.68
CA ARG A 174 16.12 -5.00 4.37
C ARG A 174 16.81 -3.64 4.42
N GLN A 175 16.38 -2.71 3.58
CA GLN A 175 17.03 -1.42 3.51
C GLN A 175 16.54 -0.50 4.63
N PRO A 176 17.43 0.36 5.17
CA PRO A 176 17.01 1.38 6.11
C PRO A 176 16.04 2.36 5.45
N LEU A 177 15.18 2.97 6.25
CA LEU A 177 14.28 4.02 5.79
C LEU A 177 15.08 5.08 5.04
N PRO A 178 14.69 5.43 3.80
CA PRO A 178 15.33 6.53 3.09
C PRO A 178 15.00 7.82 3.84
N ARG A 179 15.92 8.31 4.66
CA ARG A 179 15.84 9.62 5.31
C ARG A 179 16.62 10.64 4.51
N GLY A 180 16.29 10.73 3.21
CA GLY A 180 16.92 11.69 2.33
C GLY A 180 16.33 13.10 2.51
N ARG A 181 17.20 14.13 2.54
CA ARG A 181 16.74 15.48 2.23
C ARG A 181 16.45 15.51 0.74
N GLY A 182 15.16 15.58 0.37
CA GLY A 182 14.77 15.72 -1.03
C GLY A 182 15.35 17.02 -1.60
N SER A 183 15.87 16.95 -2.82
CA SER A 183 16.29 18.13 -3.59
C SER A 183 15.13 18.82 -4.28
N GLU A 184 14.03 18.11 -4.48
CA GLU A 184 12.80 18.56 -5.13
C GLU A 184 11.60 18.33 -4.22
N ARG A 185 10.54 19.09 -4.44
CA ARG A 185 9.33 19.07 -3.61
C ARG A 185 8.08 19.13 -4.48
N ILE A 186 7.12 18.24 -4.24
CA ILE A 186 5.81 18.26 -4.88
C ILE A 186 4.75 18.41 -3.78
N ALA A 187 4.15 19.58 -3.70
CA ALA A 187 3.10 19.88 -2.72
C ALA A 187 1.73 19.43 -3.27
N VAL A 188 0.96 18.76 -2.43
CA VAL A 188 -0.44 18.44 -2.70
C VAL A 188 -1.29 19.49 -1.98
N PRO A 189 -2.17 20.22 -2.68
CA PRO A 189 -3.05 21.19 -2.05
C PRO A 189 -3.95 20.54 -0.99
N ALA A 190 -4.15 21.21 0.13
CA ALA A 190 -5.04 20.72 1.19
C ALA A 190 -6.51 20.69 0.76
N GLU A 191 -6.91 21.63 -0.09
CA GLU A 191 -8.24 21.68 -0.70
C GLU A 191 -8.13 21.35 -2.19
N ILE A 192 -8.77 20.28 -2.60
CA ILE A 192 -8.75 19.79 -3.99
C ILE A 192 -10.04 20.28 -4.68
N GLY A 193 -10.13 21.58 -4.96
CA GLY A 193 -11.33 22.17 -5.60
C GLY A 193 -11.57 21.66 -7.03
N GLU A 194 -10.51 21.56 -7.84
CA GLU A 194 -10.52 21.00 -9.19
C GLU A 194 -9.63 19.75 -9.24
N ALA A 195 -10.12 18.66 -8.64
CA ALA A 195 -9.33 17.45 -8.41
C ALA A 195 -8.58 16.95 -9.66
N ARG A 196 -9.24 16.94 -10.83
CA ARG A 196 -8.63 16.50 -12.10
C ARG A 196 -7.48 17.39 -12.54
N ARG A 197 -7.60 18.71 -12.37
CA ARG A 197 -6.55 19.67 -12.72
C ARG A 197 -5.34 19.54 -11.82
N VAL A 198 -5.59 19.42 -10.51
CA VAL A 198 -4.55 19.18 -9.51
C VAL A 198 -3.83 17.87 -9.81
N GLN A 199 -4.56 16.78 -10.06
CA GLN A 199 -4.00 15.47 -10.39
C GLN A 199 -3.10 15.54 -11.63
N THR A 200 -3.57 16.17 -12.73
CA THR A 200 -2.78 16.32 -13.96
C THR A 200 -1.48 17.10 -13.70
N ALA A 201 -1.56 18.20 -12.96
CA ALA A 201 -0.39 19.03 -12.66
C ALA A 201 0.64 18.30 -11.77
N ILE A 202 0.17 17.56 -10.76
CA ILE A 202 1.02 16.77 -9.86
C ILE A 202 1.62 15.58 -10.61
N GLY A 203 0.84 14.90 -11.45
CA GLY A 203 1.30 13.79 -12.29
C GLY A 203 2.43 14.19 -13.22
N ALA A 204 2.33 15.35 -13.88
CA ALA A 204 3.38 15.89 -14.73
C ALA A 204 4.69 16.13 -13.95
N GLN A 205 4.61 16.66 -12.72
CA GLN A 205 5.78 16.87 -11.86
C GLN A 205 6.43 15.54 -11.44
N PHE A 206 5.64 14.52 -11.07
CA PHE A 206 6.18 13.19 -10.77
C PHE A 206 6.88 12.58 -11.97
N LEU A 207 6.27 12.63 -13.14
CA LEU A 207 6.85 12.07 -14.37
C LEU A 207 8.16 12.76 -14.73
N ASP A 208 8.25 14.11 -14.62
CA ASP A 208 9.48 14.84 -14.82
C ASP A 208 10.57 14.43 -13.83
N CYS A 209 10.27 14.42 -12.53
CA CYS A 209 11.22 14.04 -11.49
C CYS A 209 11.72 12.60 -11.66
N PHE A 210 10.83 11.65 -11.95
CA PHE A 210 11.19 10.26 -12.17
C PHE A 210 12.00 10.07 -13.46
N GLY A 211 11.69 10.85 -14.51
CA GLY A 211 12.48 10.89 -15.74
C GLY A 211 13.92 11.36 -15.52
N ARG A 212 14.17 12.19 -14.50
CA ARG A 212 15.50 12.64 -14.05
C ARG A 212 16.17 11.68 -13.05
N GLY A 213 15.58 10.51 -12.80
CA GLY A 213 16.11 9.49 -11.87
C GLY A 213 15.95 9.81 -10.39
N LEU A 214 15.03 10.72 -10.04
CA LEU A 214 14.66 10.97 -8.65
C LEU A 214 13.63 9.95 -8.18
N ALA A 215 13.53 9.80 -6.85
CA ALA A 215 12.54 8.99 -6.17
C ALA A 215 11.85 9.81 -5.08
N VAL A 216 10.61 9.50 -4.75
CA VAL A 216 10.00 9.94 -3.51
C VAL A 216 10.72 9.23 -2.36
N VAL A 217 11.34 10.00 -1.48
CA VAL A 217 12.15 9.51 -0.35
C VAL A 217 11.69 10.09 0.99
N GLY A 218 10.64 10.89 1.00
CA GLY A 218 10.05 11.47 2.21
C GLY A 218 8.70 12.12 1.92
N PHE A 219 7.93 12.38 2.99
CA PHE A 219 6.65 13.05 2.92
C PHE A 219 6.40 13.85 4.20
N GLU A 220 6.24 15.17 4.08
CA GLU A 220 5.97 16.03 5.22
C GLU A 220 4.90 17.08 4.90
N ARG A 221 3.93 17.29 5.79
CA ARG A 221 2.92 18.34 5.71
C ARG A 221 2.26 18.48 4.32
N GLY A 222 1.85 17.32 3.73
CA GLY A 222 1.22 17.31 2.42
C GLY A 222 2.19 17.48 1.24
N THR A 223 3.49 17.36 1.45
CA THR A 223 4.52 17.56 0.44
C THR A 223 5.39 16.33 0.29
N TYR A 224 5.50 15.80 -0.93
CA TYR A 224 6.45 14.76 -1.29
C TYR A 224 7.85 15.35 -1.43
N LEU A 225 8.83 14.68 -0.84
CA LEU A 225 10.24 15.01 -0.96
C LEU A 225 10.90 14.03 -1.93
N LEU A 226 11.52 14.54 -2.99
CA LEU A 226 12.16 13.72 -4.01
C LEU A 226 13.68 13.92 -4.00
N GLY A 227 14.39 12.84 -4.12
CA GLY A 227 15.85 12.84 -4.11
C GLY A 227 16.42 11.62 -4.82
N LYS A 228 17.74 11.58 -4.95
CA LYS A 228 18.41 10.38 -5.47
C LYS A 228 18.24 9.25 -4.45
N TRP A 229 17.82 8.09 -4.94
CA TRP A 229 17.80 6.86 -4.19
C TRP A 229 18.64 5.83 -4.93
N LEU A 230 19.71 5.39 -4.28
CA LEU A 230 20.61 4.37 -4.80
C LEU A 230 20.23 3.06 -4.12
N SER A 231 19.70 2.09 -4.88
CA SER A 231 19.69 0.69 -4.44
C SER A 231 21.12 0.18 -4.49
N GLU A 232 21.69 -0.17 -3.33
CA GLU A 232 22.90 -0.98 -3.30
C GLU A 232 22.67 -2.38 -3.86
#